data_d3d32ba8b5232defb1ac73b7501a54d7
#
_entry.id   d3d32ba8b5232defb1ac73b7501a54d7
#
_cell.length_a   1.000
_cell.length_b   1.000
_cell.length_c   1.000
_cell.angle_alpha   90.00
_cell.angle_beta   90.00
_cell.angle_gamma   90.00
#
_symmetry.space_group_name_H-M   'P 1'
#
loop_
_entity.id
_entity.type
_entity.pdbx_description
1 polymer ?
#
loop_
_entity_poly.entity_id
_entity_poly.type
_entity_poly.pdbx_seq_one_letter_code
_entity_poly.pdbx_strand_id
1 'polypeptide(L)'
;RDFVQSEFVDQGMIADLNVHWDMAEDGTPKPHAHVMLNMRSVDEDGFGPKVREWNRTEMVERWRERWAELANERLAELDIDARIDHRSLEAQGIALEPQSQIGAPAQRIEGEGIEAADRAEMHREIAHNNGARIIADPSIALDAITHQQSTFTRRDMAMFAHRHSDGID
;
A
#
# COMPACT_ATOMS: atom_id res chain seq x y z
N ARG A 1 -12.58 -5.70 9.64
CA ARG A 1 -13.29 -5.38 10.88
C ARG A 1 -12.40 -5.64 12.09
N ASP A 2 -11.83 -6.83 12.23
CA ASP A 2 -11.04 -7.26 13.38
C ASP A 2 -9.82 -6.35 13.63
N PHE A 3 -9.12 -5.96 12.58
CA PHE A 3 -8.04 -4.96 12.65
C PHE A 3 -8.52 -3.63 13.27
N VAL A 4 -9.66 -3.11 12.81
CA VAL A 4 -10.21 -1.83 13.32
C VAL A 4 -10.60 -1.97 14.80
N GLN A 5 -11.17 -3.12 15.16
CA GLN A 5 -11.53 -3.38 16.54
C GLN A 5 -10.30 -3.44 17.44
N SER A 6 -9.31 -4.27 17.11
CA SER A 6 -8.14 -4.50 17.98
C SER A 6 -7.18 -3.29 18.04
N GLU A 7 -6.94 -2.63 16.92
CA GLU A 7 -5.93 -1.59 16.83
C GLU A 7 -6.44 -0.18 17.14
N PHE A 8 -7.76 0.04 17.06
CA PHE A 8 -8.32 1.36 17.31
C PHE A 8 -9.38 1.36 18.43
N VAL A 9 -10.43 0.56 18.29
CA VAL A 9 -11.58 0.61 19.21
C VAL A 9 -11.18 0.14 20.61
N ASP A 10 -10.47 -0.99 20.72
CA ASP A 10 -10.00 -1.53 21.99
C ASP A 10 -8.93 -0.63 22.67
N GLN A 11 -8.34 0.30 21.89
CA GLN A 11 -7.44 1.33 22.41
C GLN A 11 -8.18 2.61 22.85
N GLY A 12 -9.50 2.63 22.76
CA GLY A 12 -10.35 3.75 23.19
C GLY A 12 -10.65 4.78 22.11
N MET A 13 -10.34 4.50 20.84
CA MET A 13 -10.72 5.36 19.72
C MET A 13 -12.15 5.06 19.26
N ILE A 14 -12.84 6.06 18.75
CA ILE A 14 -14.00 5.83 17.88
C ILE A 14 -13.49 5.67 16.45
N ALA A 15 -13.99 4.63 15.78
CA ALA A 15 -13.69 4.37 14.38
C ALA A 15 -14.98 4.30 13.57
N ASP A 16 -15.05 5.07 12.49
CA ASP A 16 -16.07 4.91 11.44
C ASP A 16 -15.44 4.14 10.27
N LEU A 17 -15.99 2.96 9.97
CA LEU A 17 -15.47 2.04 8.96
C LEU A 17 -16.43 1.95 7.78
N ASN A 18 -15.99 2.46 6.63
CA ASN A 18 -16.70 2.37 5.36
C ASN A 18 -15.93 1.46 4.39
N VAL A 19 -16.60 0.43 3.87
CA VAL A 19 -16.02 -0.51 2.89
C VAL A 19 -16.61 -0.23 1.52
N HIS A 20 -15.74 0.01 0.54
CA HIS A 20 -16.09 0.28 -0.84
C HIS A 20 -15.69 -0.89 -1.74
N TRP A 21 -16.55 -1.21 -2.70
CA TRP A 21 -16.36 -2.27 -3.69
C TRP A 21 -16.25 -1.64 -5.09
N ASP A 22 -15.29 -0.72 -5.24
CA ASP A 22 -15.09 -0.03 -6.49
C ASP A 22 -14.46 -0.94 -7.54
N MET A 23 -14.67 -0.59 -8.80
CA MET A 23 -14.01 -1.24 -9.94
C MET A 23 -13.01 -0.26 -10.53
N ALA A 24 -11.83 -0.75 -10.91
CA ALA A 24 -10.90 0.00 -11.72
C ALA A 24 -11.42 0.19 -13.16
N GLU A 25 -10.82 1.08 -13.92
CA GLU A 25 -11.24 1.36 -15.31
C GLU A 25 -11.16 0.13 -16.23
N ASP A 26 -10.25 -0.79 -15.94
CA ASP A 26 -10.09 -2.08 -16.63
C ASP A 26 -11.08 -3.17 -16.16
N GLY A 27 -12.02 -2.84 -15.27
CA GLY A 27 -12.99 -3.78 -14.72
C GLY A 27 -12.47 -4.67 -13.60
N THR A 28 -11.23 -4.47 -13.14
CA THR A 28 -10.67 -5.21 -11.99
C THR A 28 -11.31 -4.74 -10.69
N PRO A 29 -11.77 -5.64 -9.80
CA PRO A 29 -12.26 -5.27 -8.48
C PRO A 29 -11.18 -4.56 -7.66
N LYS A 30 -11.52 -3.40 -7.08
CA LYS A 30 -10.64 -2.59 -6.25
C LYS A 30 -11.27 -2.35 -4.86
N PRO A 31 -11.50 -3.41 -4.07
CA PRO A 31 -12.08 -3.26 -2.74
C PRO A 31 -11.13 -2.50 -1.83
N HIS A 32 -11.65 -1.53 -1.09
CA HIS A 32 -10.87 -0.78 -0.11
C HIS A 32 -11.75 -0.32 1.04
N ALA A 33 -11.11 0.08 2.13
CA ALA A 33 -11.80 0.58 3.30
C ALA A 33 -11.27 1.96 3.71
N HIS A 34 -12.18 2.85 4.07
CA HIS A 34 -11.88 4.10 4.74
C HIS A 34 -12.16 3.93 6.23
N VAL A 35 -11.16 4.23 7.05
CA VAL A 35 -11.30 4.23 8.51
C VAL A 35 -11.06 5.65 9.01
N MET A 36 -12.13 6.29 9.46
CA MET A 36 -12.03 7.60 10.08
C MET A 36 -11.93 7.44 11.59
N LEU A 37 -10.87 8.02 12.19
CA LEU A 37 -10.55 7.88 13.60
C LEU A 37 -10.73 9.20 14.34
N ASN A 38 -11.20 9.12 15.58
CA ASN A 38 -11.22 10.25 16.47
C ASN A 38 -9.95 10.30 17.35
N MET A 39 -9.37 11.48 17.47
CA MET A 39 -8.18 11.72 18.29
C MET A 39 -8.48 11.98 19.78
N ARG A 40 -9.73 11.84 20.22
CA ARG A 40 -10.14 11.97 21.61
C ARG A 40 -10.53 10.63 22.19
N SER A 41 -10.12 10.38 23.43
CA SER A 41 -10.66 9.25 24.19
C SER A 41 -12.17 9.39 24.37
N VAL A 42 -12.85 8.28 24.53
CA VAL A 42 -14.28 8.21 24.78
C VAL A 42 -14.52 7.21 25.91
N ASP A 43 -15.34 7.60 26.84
CA ASP A 43 -15.79 6.78 27.97
C ASP A 43 -17.31 6.98 28.21
N GLU A 44 -17.80 6.47 29.33
CA GLU A 44 -19.23 6.58 29.69
C GLU A 44 -19.70 8.02 29.90
N ASP A 45 -18.77 8.93 30.27
CA ASP A 45 -19.04 10.36 30.45
C ASP A 45 -18.95 11.16 29.14
N GLY A 46 -18.52 10.53 28.03
CA GLY A 46 -18.43 11.12 26.71
C GLY A 46 -17.01 11.34 26.19
N PHE A 47 -16.79 12.47 25.48
CA PHE A 47 -15.48 12.75 24.88
C PHE A 47 -14.49 13.32 25.91
N GLY A 48 -13.43 12.59 26.13
CA GLY A 48 -12.30 13.00 26.94
C GLY A 48 -11.28 13.89 26.21
N PRO A 49 -10.06 14.04 26.76
CA PRO A 49 -9.01 14.85 26.18
C PRO A 49 -8.47 14.26 24.87
N LYS A 50 -7.77 15.10 24.10
CA LYS A 50 -7.06 14.66 22.90
C LYS A 50 -5.84 13.81 23.28
N VAL A 51 -5.75 12.60 22.75
CA VAL A 51 -4.64 11.68 22.94
C VAL A 51 -3.63 11.85 21.79
N ARG A 52 -2.58 12.62 22.04
CA ARG A 52 -1.60 12.99 21.01
C ARG A 52 -0.70 11.83 20.61
N GLU A 53 -0.55 10.84 21.46
CA GLU A 53 0.24 9.63 21.25
C GLU A 53 -0.25 8.84 20.03
N TRP A 54 -1.55 8.87 19.76
CA TRP A 54 -2.15 8.18 18.59
C TRP A 54 -1.72 8.78 17.24
N ASN A 55 -1.17 10.00 17.22
CA ASN A 55 -0.71 10.67 16.00
C ASN A 55 0.83 10.60 15.81
N ARG A 56 1.49 9.68 16.48
CA ARG A 56 2.93 9.47 16.33
C ARG A 56 3.23 8.57 15.13
N THR A 57 4.38 8.80 14.49
CA THR A 57 4.82 8.01 13.34
C THR A 57 4.97 6.52 13.69
N GLU A 58 5.42 6.21 14.90
CA GLU A 58 5.59 4.84 15.40
C GLU A 58 4.26 4.08 15.42
N MET A 59 3.14 4.78 15.68
CA MET A 59 1.81 4.16 15.62
C MET A 59 1.43 3.75 14.20
N VAL A 60 1.77 4.57 13.20
CA VAL A 60 1.52 4.26 11.80
C VAL A 60 2.31 3.03 11.36
N GLU A 61 3.58 2.93 11.74
CA GLU A 61 4.42 1.77 11.44
C GLU A 61 3.87 0.50 12.11
N ARG A 62 3.49 0.58 13.39
CA ARG A 62 2.84 -0.52 14.10
C ARG A 62 1.56 -0.97 13.40
N TRP A 63 0.70 -0.05 12.96
CA TRP A 63 -0.55 -0.39 12.27
C TRP A 63 -0.30 -1.04 10.90
N ARG A 64 0.74 -0.61 10.18
CA ARG A 64 1.16 -1.24 8.92
C ARG A 64 1.62 -2.68 9.14
N GLU A 65 2.47 -2.88 10.15
CA GLU A 65 2.94 -4.21 10.54
C GLU A 65 1.76 -5.12 10.92
N ARG A 66 0.90 -4.65 11.83
CA ARG A 66 -0.26 -5.42 12.28
C ARG A 66 -1.25 -5.73 11.16
N TRP A 67 -1.45 -4.79 10.24
CA TRP A 67 -2.24 -5.05 9.04
C TRP A 67 -1.64 -6.15 8.17
N ALA A 68 -0.33 -6.11 7.95
CA ALA A 68 0.36 -7.14 7.17
C ALA A 68 0.26 -8.53 7.83
N GLU A 69 0.42 -8.60 9.16
CA GLU A 69 0.24 -9.85 9.93
C GLU A 69 -1.15 -10.44 9.73
N LEU A 70 -2.20 -9.67 10.05
CA LEU A 70 -3.59 -10.13 9.94
C LEU A 70 -3.98 -10.51 8.51
N ALA A 71 -3.50 -9.75 7.52
CA ALA A 71 -3.73 -10.08 6.12
C ALA A 71 -3.04 -11.39 5.74
N ASN A 72 -1.79 -11.60 6.18
CA ASN A 72 -1.05 -12.82 5.91
C ASN A 72 -1.63 -14.04 6.64
N GLU A 73 -2.10 -13.88 7.88
CA GLU A 73 -2.86 -14.91 8.60
C GLU A 73 -4.10 -15.31 7.79
N ARG A 74 -4.84 -14.32 7.29
CA ARG A 74 -6.05 -14.59 6.51
C ARG A 74 -5.77 -15.23 5.15
N LEU A 75 -4.70 -14.84 4.48
CA LEU A 75 -4.26 -15.48 3.24
C LEU A 75 -3.90 -16.95 3.47
N ALA A 76 -3.18 -17.24 4.56
CA ALA A 76 -2.83 -18.61 4.94
C ALA A 76 -4.06 -19.46 5.29
N GLU A 77 -5.04 -18.93 6.04
CA GLU A 77 -6.31 -19.61 6.33
C GLU A 77 -7.11 -19.98 5.07
N LEU A 78 -6.99 -19.16 4.02
CA LEU A 78 -7.65 -19.36 2.73
C LEU A 78 -6.84 -20.22 1.76
N ASP A 79 -5.68 -20.73 2.18
CA ASP A 79 -4.73 -21.47 1.34
C ASP A 79 -4.29 -20.68 0.08
N ILE A 80 -4.13 -19.35 0.25
CA ILE A 80 -3.66 -18.45 -0.81
C ILE A 80 -2.16 -18.26 -0.63
N ASP A 81 -1.38 -18.71 -1.62
CA ASP A 81 0.08 -18.52 -1.67
C ASP A 81 0.43 -17.09 -2.12
N ALA A 82 0.14 -16.13 -1.23
CA ALA A 82 0.52 -14.74 -1.39
C ALA A 82 0.79 -14.12 -0.02
N ARG A 83 1.72 -13.18 0.03
CA ARG A 83 2.06 -12.43 1.24
C ARG A 83 2.23 -10.94 0.94
N ILE A 84 1.86 -10.11 1.90
CA ILE A 84 2.16 -8.67 1.88
C ILE A 84 3.26 -8.36 2.90
N ASP A 85 4.10 -7.39 2.57
CA ASP A 85 5.14 -6.86 3.45
C ASP A 85 4.91 -5.36 3.64
N HIS A 86 4.87 -4.89 4.89
CA HIS A 86 4.64 -3.49 5.24
C HIS A 86 5.89 -2.62 5.10
N ARG A 87 7.07 -3.24 5.02
CA ARG A 87 8.37 -2.55 4.97
C ARG A 87 8.60 -1.86 3.63
N SER A 88 9.46 -0.86 3.61
CA SER A 88 9.92 -0.24 2.36
C SER A 88 10.65 -1.26 1.46
N LEU A 89 10.74 -1.00 0.16
CA LEU A 89 11.48 -1.85 -0.78
C LEU A 89 12.96 -2.01 -0.35
N GLU A 90 13.58 -0.93 0.12
CA GLU A 90 14.94 -0.95 0.66
C GLU A 90 15.08 -1.89 1.87
N ALA A 91 14.15 -1.82 2.83
CA ALA A 91 14.15 -2.69 4.01
C ALA A 91 13.85 -4.15 3.68
N GLN A 92 13.22 -4.42 2.54
CA GLN A 92 13.03 -5.75 1.97
C GLN A 92 14.24 -6.24 1.18
N GLY A 93 15.26 -5.39 0.96
CA GLY A 93 16.43 -5.71 0.14
C GLY A 93 16.16 -5.62 -1.38
N ILE A 94 15.06 -5.01 -1.80
CA ILE A 94 14.69 -4.86 -3.20
C ILE A 94 15.31 -3.58 -3.74
N ALA A 95 16.21 -3.68 -4.71
CA ALA A 95 16.97 -2.58 -5.27
C ALA A 95 16.19 -1.75 -6.31
N LEU A 96 14.95 -1.39 -6.00
CA LEU A 96 14.09 -0.53 -6.81
C LEU A 96 13.71 0.72 -6.05
N GLU A 97 13.48 1.80 -6.78
CA GLU A 97 12.96 3.04 -6.21
C GLU A 97 11.43 2.92 -6.00
N PRO A 98 10.92 3.32 -4.82
CA PRO A 98 9.50 3.30 -4.56
C PRO A 98 8.77 4.32 -5.44
N GLN A 99 7.69 3.88 -6.09
CA GLN A 99 6.82 4.74 -6.88
C GLN A 99 5.68 5.25 -6.01
N SER A 100 5.48 6.56 -5.99
CA SER A 100 4.30 7.16 -5.40
C SER A 100 3.09 6.91 -6.30
N GLN A 101 1.96 6.49 -5.73
CA GLN A 101 0.72 6.46 -6.49
C GLN A 101 0.30 7.89 -6.84
N ILE A 102 0.19 8.17 -8.13
CA ILE A 102 -0.44 9.40 -8.62
C ILE A 102 -1.95 9.19 -8.43
N GLY A 103 -2.54 9.84 -7.43
CA GLY A 103 -3.97 9.74 -7.16
C GLY A 103 -4.82 10.25 -8.33
N ALA A 104 -6.04 9.73 -8.49
CA ALA A 104 -6.98 10.15 -9.53
C ALA A 104 -7.20 11.69 -9.64
N PRO A 105 -7.19 12.48 -8.54
CA PRO A 105 -7.19 13.93 -8.66
C PRO A 105 -5.95 14.49 -9.36
N ALA A 106 -4.76 13.95 -9.11
CA ALA A 106 -3.53 14.42 -9.74
C ALA A 106 -3.48 14.03 -11.23
N GLN A 107 -4.03 12.88 -11.61
CA GLN A 107 -4.18 12.49 -13.02
C GLN A 107 -5.16 13.40 -13.78
N ARG A 108 -6.23 13.89 -13.13
CA ARG A 108 -7.19 14.83 -13.72
C ARG A 108 -6.66 16.25 -13.83
N ILE A 109 -5.68 16.62 -13.00
CA ILE A 109 -5.05 17.94 -12.96
C ILE A 109 -3.87 18.02 -13.94
N GLU A 110 -3.53 16.98 -14.68
CA GLU A 110 -2.48 16.98 -15.72
C GLU A 110 -2.62 18.11 -16.76
N GLY A 111 -3.72 18.85 -16.75
CA GLY A 111 -3.96 20.04 -17.58
C GLY A 111 -3.79 21.39 -16.89
N GLU A 112 -3.65 21.48 -15.57
CA GLU A 112 -3.82 22.76 -14.86
C GLU A 112 -2.75 23.14 -13.83
N GLY A 113 -1.64 22.40 -13.64
CA GLY A 113 -0.65 22.81 -12.65
C GLY A 113 0.76 22.24 -12.83
N ILE A 114 1.76 23.11 -12.70
CA ILE A 114 3.19 22.81 -12.78
C ILE A 114 3.60 21.68 -11.83
N GLU A 115 3.07 21.65 -10.60
CA GLU A 115 3.38 20.62 -9.60
C GLU A 115 2.85 19.21 -9.95
N ALA A 116 1.78 19.11 -10.73
CA ALA A 116 1.25 17.82 -11.17
C ALA A 116 2.08 17.27 -12.34
N ALA A 117 2.52 18.12 -13.25
CA ALA A 117 3.41 17.76 -14.35
C ALA A 117 4.77 17.27 -13.82
N ASP A 118 5.36 17.98 -12.86
CA ASP A 118 6.65 17.60 -12.25
C ASP A 118 6.56 16.24 -11.54
N ARG A 119 5.44 15.94 -10.86
CA ARG A 119 5.21 14.64 -10.22
C ARG A 119 5.03 13.51 -11.23
N ALA A 120 4.33 13.75 -12.32
CA ALA A 120 4.15 12.78 -13.38
C ALA A 120 5.47 12.49 -14.12
N GLU A 121 6.31 13.51 -14.30
CA GLU A 121 7.65 13.36 -14.88
C GLU A 121 8.56 12.55 -13.95
N MET A 122 8.61 12.88 -12.67
CA MET A 122 9.37 12.14 -11.67
C MET A 122 8.92 10.67 -11.59
N HIS A 123 7.62 10.42 -11.67
CA HIS A 123 7.09 9.05 -11.67
C HIS A 123 7.56 8.25 -12.88
N ARG A 124 7.53 8.86 -14.07
CA ARG A 124 8.05 8.25 -15.31
C ARG A 124 9.55 8.00 -15.24
N GLU A 125 10.32 8.95 -14.69
CA GLU A 125 11.77 8.80 -14.51
C GLU A 125 12.09 7.61 -13.58
N ILE A 126 11.41 7.50 -12.43
CA ILE A 126 11.56 6.36 -11.52
C ILE A 126 11.19 5.06 -12.21
N ALA A 127 10.08 5.01 -12.94
CA ALA A 127 9.65 3.82 -13.67
C ALA A 127 10.67 3.41 -14.73
N HIS A 128 11.21 4.36 -15.49
CA HIS A 128 12.25 4.12 -16.47
C HIS A 128 13.53 3.58 -15.82
N ASN A 129 14.00 4.21 -14.74
CA ASN A 129 15.20 3.78 -14.02
C ASN A 129 15.03 2.37 -13.42
N ASN A 130 13.88 2.08 -12.83
CA ASN A 130 13.56 0.75 -12.33
C ASN A 130 13.53 -0.31 -13.43
N GLY A 131 12.94 0.02 -14.58
CA GLY A 131 12.95 -0.84 -15.75
C GLY A 131 14.37 -1.15 -16.23
N ALA A 132 15.22 -0.15 -16.33
CA ALA A 132 16.63 -0.33 -16.71
C ALA A 132 17.39 -1.23 -15.70
N ARG A 133 17.12 -1.09 -14.40
CA ARG A 133 17.69 -1.96 -13.35
C ARG A 133 17.23 -3.41 -13.49
N ILE A 134 15.93 -3.64 -13.72
CA ILE A 134 15.38 -4.99 -13.90
C ILE A 134 15.93 -5.65 -15.15
N ILE A 135 16.13 -4.91 -16.24
CA ILE A 135 16.76 -5.44 -17.47
C ILE A 135 18.23 -5.80 -17.22
N ALA A 136 18.96 -4.95 -16.53
CA ALA A 136 20.38 -5.18 -16.21
C ALA A 136 20.56 -6.35 -15.25
N ASP A 137 19.65 -6.53 -14.29
CA ASP A 137 19.65 -7.62 -13.31
C ASP A 137 18.23 -8.16 -13.06
N PRO A 138 17.79 -9.16 -13.82
CA PRO A 138 16.48 -9.79 -13.64
C PRO A 138 16.27 -10.45 -12.26
N SER A 139 17.35 -10.71 -11.50
CA SER A 139 17.21 -11.29 -10.16
C SER A 139 16.45 -10.38 -9.21
N ILE A 140 16.50 -9.06 -9.41
CA ILE A 140 15.73 -8.08 -8.63
C ILE A 140 14.22 -8.38 -8.68
N ALA A 141 13.71 -8.68 -9.86
CA ALA A 141 12.30 -9.01 -10.01
C ALA A 141 11.97 -10.40 -9.45
N LEU A 142 12.86 -11.38 -9.67
CA LEU A 142 12.68 -12.74 -9.15
C LEU A 142 12.68 -12.76 -7.63
N ASP A 143 13.64 -12.11 -7.00
CA ASP A 143 13.73 -12.02 -5.55
C ASP A 143 12.51 -11.33 -4.94
N ALA A 144 12.08 -10.20 -5.54
CA ALA A 144 10.90 -9.49 -5.07
C ALA A 144 9.62 -10.33 -5.15
N ILE A 145 9.42 -11.09 -6.23
CA ILE A 145 8.26 -11.96 -6.39
C ILE A 145 8.33 -13.15 -5.42
N THR A 146 9.49 -13.78 -5.28
CA THR A 146 9.64 -14.96 -4.42
C THR A 146 9.59 -14.64 -2.92
N HIS A 147 9.79 -13.39 -2.53
CA HIS A 147 9.48 -12.93 -1.15
C HIS A 147 7.99 -12.95 -0.83
N GLN A 148 7.14 -12.77 -1.84
CA GLN A 148 5.70 -12.63 -1.65
C GLN A 148 4.92 -13.92 -1.94
N GLN A 149 5.47 -14.82 -2.75
CA GLN A 149 4.81 -16.09 -3.12
C GLN A 149 5.85 -17.15 -3.47
N SER A 150 5.58 -18.41 -3.13
CA SER A 150 6.50 -19.52 -3.35
C SER A 150 6.53 -20.01 -4.80
N THR A 151 5.46 -19.77 -5.54
CA THR A 151 5.34 -20.10 -6.97
C THR A 151 4.87 -18.89 -7.76
N PHE A 152 5.35 -18.72 -8.97
CA PHE A 152 4.95 -17.62 -9.84
C PHE A 152 4.87 -18.05 -11.31
N THR A 153 4.08 -17.32 -12.07
CA THR A 153 3.86 -17.53 -13.51
C THR A 153 4.52 -16.43 -14.33
N ARG A 154 4.57 -16.63 -15.65
CA ARG A 154 4.98 -15.57 -16.58
C ARG A 154 4.13 -14.31 -16.47
N ARG A 155 2.84 -14.48 -16.11
CA ARG A 155 1.93 -13.35 -15.89
C ARG A 155 2.34 -12.53 -14.68
N ASP A 156 2.74 -13.19 -13.59
CA ASP A 156 3.18 -12.49 -12.35
C ASP A 156 4.43 -11.67 -12.63
N MET A 157 5.38 -12.23 -13.40
CA MET A 157 6.56 -11.52 -13.88
C MET A 157 6.19 -10.30 -14.74
N ALA A 158 5.30 -10.47 -15.71
CA ALA A 158 4.86 -9.38 -16.57
C ALA A 158 4.13 -8.29 -15.77
N MET A 159 3.29 -8.66 -14.80
CA MET A 159 2.61 -7.72 -13.91
C MET A 159 3.58 -6.99 -12.99
N PHE A 160 4.60 -7.68 -12.48
CA PHE A 160 5.65 -7.04 -11.68
C PHE A 160 6.43 -6.01 -12.51
N ALA A 161 6.87 -6.39 -13.70
CA ALA A 161 7.56 -5.48 -14.62
C ALA A 161 6.68 -4.27 -14.96
N HIS A 162 5.42 -4.51 -15.36
CA HIS A 162 4.48 -3.43 -15.66
C HIS A 162 4.22 -2.48 -14.48
N ARG A 163 4.22 -3.00 -13.25
CA ARG A 163 4.01 -2.18 -12.04
C ARG A 163 5.19 -1.27 -11.75
N HIS A 164 6.42 -1.72 -12.00
CA HIS A 164 7.64 -1.05 -11.60
C HIS A 164 8.40 -0.37 -12.75
N SER A 165 7.98 -0.60 -13.99
CA SER A 165 8.57 0.02 -15.17
C SER A 165 7.49 0.61 -16.07
N ASP A 166 7.84 1.63 -16.85
CA ASP A 166 6.97 2.25 -17.83
C ASP A 166 7.73 2.36 -19.16
N GLY A 167 7.09 1.89 -20.25
CA GLY A 167 7.56 2.12 -21.61
C GLY A 167 8.89 1.43 -22.01
N ILE A 168 9.29 0.38 -21.32
CA ILE A 168 10.41 -0.47 -21.76
C ILE A 168 9.80 -1.78 -22.26
N ASP A 169 9.75 -1.94 -23.59
CA ASP A 169 9.36 -3.15 -24.29
C ASP A 169 10.42 -4.27 -24.17
#